data_4b01a7245bf988fa1dba2421c879cc9c
#
_entry.id   4b01a7245bf988fa1dba2421c879cc9c
#
_cell.length_a   1.000
_cell.length_b   1.000
_cell.length_c   1.000
_cell.angle_alpha   90.00
_cell.angle_beta   90.00
_cell.angle_gamma   90.00
#
_symmetry.space_group_name_H-M   'P 1'
#
loop_
_entity.id
_entity.type
_entity.pdbx_description
1 polymer ?
#
loop_
_entity_poly.entity_id
_entity_poly.type
_entity_poly.pdbx_seq_one_letter_code
_entity_poly.pdbx_strand_id
1 'polypeptide(L)'
;MKISIADQSGLTDRTGSPVPPTRGQVELTSRGGMFSIVWSTLYWWMRPLIKWVLRRTTRLCELQRICYGEYKGALRTCGVEFSLKHSRTPEIQKCIKYMETKCQECTLKRDLIYYAVFAIVRIKKINTHIHKRFTDTLGECLTQIWGYRQLMAEIEIIRKEMYDSTSPSHEEKLLRLWAALMPGTILEARITKQWQIIGFQGDDPQTDFRGMGLLGLENLLFFAEQYPTAARHVLARSQHPHYGYSFAIVGINITHMAYSLLQSGDAKIHFYNASKRFPEVRAFHQFYCYLFFSFDELWRHEKPRDMMEFSRVRDKFETQVKYKLKNPTAFFKCNFVLENV
;
A
#
# COMPACT_ATOMS: atom_id res chain seq x y z
N MET A 1 -1.29 -24.86 -29.92
CA MET A 1 -0.25 -23.88 -30.19
C MET A 1 0.54 -23.72 -28.89
N LYS A 2 1.79 -24.23 -28.89
CA LYS A 2 2.65 -24.27 -27.68
C LYS A 2 3.21 -22.88 -27.43
N ILE A 3 2.93 -22.27 -26.26
CA ILE A 3 3.60 -21.06 -25.82
C ILE A 3 4.75 -21.50 -24.91
N SER A 4 5.96 -21.24 -25.41
CA SER A 4 7.24 -21.48 -24.74
C SER A 4 7.36 -20.54 -23.55
N ILE A 5 7.58 -21.12 -22.35
CA ILE A 5 7.98 -20.40 -21.16
C ILE A 5 9.47 -20.10 -21.32
N ALA A 6 9.81 -18.83 -21.54
CA ALA A 6 11.19 -18.39 -21.52
C ALA A 6 11.68 -18.33 -20.08
N ASP A 7 12.63 -19.20 -19.79
CA ASP A 7 13.44 -19.25 -18.59
C ASP A 7 14.28 -17.97 -18.49
N GLN A 8 14.05 -17.14 -17.47
CA GLN A 8 14.92 -16.01 -17.12
C GLN A 8 15.77 -16.38 -15.90
N SER A 9 16.74 -17.22 -16.13
CA SER A 9 17.88 -17.39 -15.25
C SER A 9 18.93 -16.30 -15.55
N GLY A 10 19.29 -15.53 -14.53
CA GLY A 10 20.52 -14.75 -14.46
C GLY A 10 20.42 -13.27 -14.75
N LEU A 11 20.12 -12.47 -13.73
CA LEU A 11 20.56 -11.06 -13.71
C LEU A 11 22.04 -11.02 -13.27
N THR A 12 22.94 -10.96 -14.23
CA THR A 12 24.33 -10.53 -14.01
C THR A 12 24.45 -9.07 -14.41
N ASP A 13 25.23 -8.30 -13.65
CA ASP A 13 25.63 -6.96 -14.06
C ASP A 13 26.58 -7.05 -15.28
N ARG A 14 26.86 -5.91 -15.94
CA ARG A 14 27.75 -5.84 -17.11
C ARG A 14 29.21 -6.25 -16.83
N THR A 15 29.57 -6.60 -15.60
CA THR A 15 30.90 -7.01 -15.15
C THR A 15 30.98 -8.49 -14.77
N GLY A 16 29.87 -9.26 -14.87
CA GLY A 16 29.86 -10.71 -14.64
C GLY A 16 29.96 -11.14 -13.18
N SER A 17 29.85 -10.22 -12.24
CA SER A 17 29.91 -10.56 -10.80
C SER A 17 28.51 -10.80 -10.24
N PRO A 18 28.33 -11.83 -9.37
CA PRO A 18 27.03 -12.12 -8.75
C PRO A 18 26.62 -10.94 -7.84
N VAL A 19 25.41 -10.42 -8.05
CA VAL A 19 24.81 -9.36 -7.21
C VAL A 19 24.61 -9.92 -5.80
N PRO A 20 25.17 -9.30 -4.74
CA PRO A 20 24.94 -9.78 -3.38
C PRO A 20 23.46 -9.62 -3.01
N PRO A 21 22.89 -10.54 -2.21
CA PRO A 21 21.48 -10.54 -1.85
C PRO A 21 21.12 -9.25 -1.11
N THR A 22 20.06 -8.62 -1.56
CA THR A 22 19.51 -7.38 -0.99
C THR A 22 19.14 -7.54 0.48
N ARG A 23 19.54 -6.60 1.29
CA ARG A 23 19.47 -6.51 2.76
C ARG A 23 18.04 -6.46 3.34
N GLY A 24 17.07 -7.11 2.73
CA GLY A 24 15.67 -7.14 3.14
C GLY A 24 14.94 -8.46 2.92
N GLN A 25 15.61 -9.43 2.31
CA GLN A 25 15.01 -10.73 2.03
C GLN A 25 15.61 -11.82 2.94
N VAL A 26 15.12 -11.88 4.18
CA VAL A 26 15.19 -13.12 4.96
C VAL A 26 13.76 -13.52 5.21
N GLU A 27 13.20 -14.31 4.33
CA GLU A 27 11.95 -15.00 4.54
C GLU A 27 12.10 -16.50 4.57
N LEU A 28 11.48 -17.05 5.61
CA LEU A 28 11.35 -18.41 5.99
C LEU A 28 10.69 -19.26 4.89
N THR A 29 11.47 -20.09 4.22
CA THR A 29 11.00 -21.37 3.73
C THR A 29 11.19 -22.38 4.86
N SER A 30 10.24 -23.27 5.08
CA SER A 30 10.04 -24.08 6.28
C SER A 30 11.14 -25.13 6.63
N ARG A 31 12.35 -25.01 6.12
CA ARG A 31 13.53 -25.76 6.54
C ARG A 31 14.75 -24.91 6.93
N GLY A 32 14.64 -23.58 6.83
CA GLY A 32 15.70 -22.63 7.18
C GLY A 32 15.46 -21.84 8.47
N GLY A 33 14.40 -22.11 9.21
CA GLY A 33 13.92 -21.25 10.30
C GLY A 33 14.94 -20.99 11.40
N MET A 34 15.69 -21.99 11.83
CA MET A 34 16.66 -21.85 12.92
C MET A 34 17.92 -21.10 12.45
N PHE A 35 18.44 -21.37 11.25
CA PHE A 35 19.57 -20.65 10.68
C PHE A 35 19.26 -19.17 10.41
N SER A 36 18.05 -18.87 9.96
CA SER A 36 17.59 -17.50 9.71
C SER A 36 17.48 -16.69 11.01
N ILE A 37 16.97 -17.30 12.09
CA ILE A 37 16.85 -16.65 13.40
C ILE A 37 18.24 -16.41 13.99
N VAL A 38 19.14 -17.40 13.95
CA VAL A 38 20.53 -17.28 14.43
C VAL A 38 21.28 -16.21 13.64
N TRP A 39 21.13 -16.18 12.31
CA TRP A 39 21.76 -15.17 11.45
C TRP A 39 21.23 -13.75 11.70
N SER A 40 19.94 -13.60 11.88
CA SER A 40 19.30 -12.34 12.23
C SER A 40 19.77 -11.84 13.60
N THR A 41 19.84 -12.72 14.60
CA THR A 41 20.32 -12.39 15.96
C THR A 41 21.81 -12.00 15.93
N LEU A 42 22.64 -12.76 15.22
CA LEU A 42 24.06 -12.46 15.04
C LEU A 42 24.27 -11.12 14.34
N TYR A 43 23.50 -10.84 13.27
CA TYR A 43 23.53 -9.57 12.58
C TYR A 43 23.15 -8.40 13.52
N TRP A 44 22.13 -8.55 14.34
CA TRP A 44 21.73 -7.54 15.32
C TRP A 44 22.83 -7.26 16.35
N TRP A 45 23.50 -8.31 16.81
CA TRP A 45 24.61 -8.19 17.74
C TRP A 45 25.84 -7.57 17.09
N MET A 46 26.16 -7.93 15.86
CA MET A 46 27.30 -7.40 15.09
C MET A 46 27.04 -6.01 14.50
N ARG A 47 25.80 -5.54 14.42
CA ARG A 47 25.43 -4.27 13.79
C ARG A 47 26.20 -3.05 14.33
N PRO A 48 26.44 -2.86 15.62
CA PRO A 48 27.23 -1.77 16.14
C PRO A 48 28.68 -1.78 15.63
N LEU A 49 29.31 -2.95 15.60
CA LEU A 49 30.66 -3.15 15.09
C LEU A 49 30.74 -2.83 13.59
N ILE A 50 29.82 -3.39 12.80
CA ILE A 50 29.72 -3.10 11.36
C ILE A 50 29.55 -1.60 11.12
N LYS A 51 28.69 -0.92 11.89
CA LYS A 51 28.51 0.55 11.79
C LYS A 51 29.81 1.30 12.10
N TRP A 52 30.54 0.87 13.13
CA TRP A 52 31.79 1.47 13.53
C TRP A 52 32.86 1.32 12.44
N VAL A 53 33.07 0.09 11.94
CA VAL A 53 34.02 -0.19 10.83
C VAL A 53 33.68 0.65 9.61
N LEU A 54 32.41 0.62 9.15
CA LEU A 54 31.97 1.36 7.97
C LEU A 54 32.09 2.88 8.17
N ARG A 55 31.88 3.39 9.39
CA ARG A 55 32.09 4.80 9.66
C ARG A 55 33.58 5.17 9.62
N ARG A 56 34.45 4.27 10.09
CA ARG A 56 35.91 4.49 10.09
C ARG A 56 36.48 4.50 8.67
N THR A 57 36.01 3.59 7.82
CA THR A 57 36.50 3.45 6.43
C THR A 57 35.91 4.51 5.50
N THR A 58 34.60 4.78 5.56
CA THR A 58 33.93 5.69 4.64
C THR A 58 33.87 7.14 5.14
N ARG A 59 34.14 7.38 6.43
CA ARG A 59 33.92 8.65 7.16
C ARG A 59 32.47 9.15 7.11
N LEU A 60 31.51 8.33 6.63
CA LEU A 60 30.10 8.67 6.51
C LEU A 60 29.28 7.96 7.59
N CYS A 61 28.27 8.63 8.13
CA CYS A 61 27.30 7.99 9.00
C CYS A 61 26.38 7.03 8.19
N GLU A 62 25.64 6.13 8.89
CA GLU A 62 24.77 5.16 8.25
C GLU A 62 23.72 5.84 7.34
N LEU A 63 23.07 6.91 7.80
CA LEU A 63 22.10 7.66 7.00
C LEU A 63 22.71 8.24 5.72
N GLN A 64 23.93 8.80 5.80
CA GLN A 64 24.63 9.31 4.62
C GLN A 64 24.92 8.18 3.62
N ARG A 65 25.42 7.03 4.09
CA ARG A 65 25.69 5.88 3.19
C ARG A 65 24.41 5.38 2.51
N ILE A 66 23.28 5.34 3.22
CA ILE A 66 21.99 4.95 2.62
C ILE A 66 21.54 5.98 1.58
N CYS A 67 21.63 7.28 1.91
CA CYS A 67 21.22 8.35 0.99
C CYS A 67 22.13 8.47 -0.25
N TYR A 68 23.40 8.07 -0.15
CA TYR A 68 24.34 8.07 -1.28
C TYR A 68 24.38 6.74 -2.05
N GLY A 69 23.77 5.69 -1.51
CA GLY A 69 23.69 4.40 -2.17
C GLY A 69 23.04 4.49 -3.56
N GLU A 70 23.38 3.55 -4.44
CA GLU A 70 22.87 3.52 -5.82
C GLU A 70 21.37 3.21 -5.92
N TYR A 71 20.82 2.51 -4.92
CA TYR A 71 19.41 2.14 -4.89
C TYR A 71 18.52 3.36 -4.60
N LYS A 72 17.98 3.95 -5.68
CA LYS A 72 16.97 5.02 -5.60
C LYS A 72 15.58 4.43 -5.37
N GLY A 73 14.65 5.22 -4.79
CA GLY A 73 13.26 4.83 -4.60
C GLY A 73 12.95 4.18 -3.25
N ALA A 74 11.96 3.32 -3.22
CA ALA A 74 11.40 2.76 -1.99
C ALA A 74 12.41 2.08 -1.08
N LEU A 75 13.38 1.32 -1.61
CA LEU A 75 14.41 0.66 -0.79
C LEU A 75 15.25 1.63 0.02
N ARG A 76 15.64 2.76 -0.58
CA ARG A 76 16.37 3.82 0.13
C ARG A 76 15.53 4.36 1.29
N THR A 77 14.26 4.65 1.03
CA THR A 77 13.34 5.17 2.04
C THR A 77 13.14 4.18 3.18
N CYS A 78 12.96 2.89 2.87
CA CYS A 78 12.91 1.82 3.88
C CYS A 78 14.22 1.75 4.70
N GLY A 79 15.35 1.90 4.06
CA GLY A 79 16.66 1.93 4.74
C GLY A 79 16.79 3.12 5.69
N VAL A 80 16.36 4.32 5.27
CA VAL A 80 16.33 5.53 6.12
C VAL A 80 15.37 5.32 7.29
N GLU A 81 14.15 4.83 7.04
CA GLU A 81 13.16 4.54 8.10
C GLU A 81 13.73 3.57 9.13
N PHE A 82 14.34 2.47 8.67
CA PHE A 82 14.97 1.49 9.54
C PHE A 82 16.12 2.09 10.36
N SER A 83 16.99 2.89 9.73
CA SER A 83 18.13 3.53 10.41
C SER A 83 17.68 4.52 11.47
N LEU A 84 16.62 5.31 11.22
CA LEU A 84 16.04 6.25 12.15
C LEU A 84 15.38 5.52 13.33
N LYS A 85 14.51 4.55 13.05
CA LYS A 85 13.80 3.77 14.07
C LYS A 85 14.74 3.09 15.05
N HIS A 86 15.92 2.63 14.58
CA HIS A 86 16.92 1.95 15.39
C HIS A 86 18.10 2.85 15.78
N SER A 87 17.88 4.17 15.76
CA SER A 87 18.88 5.13 16.27
C SER A 87 18.97 5.05 17.78
N ARG A 88 20.20 4.99 18.32
CA ARG A 88 20.46 5.06 19.77
C ARG A 88 20.57 6.50 20.28
N THR A 89 20.42 7.50 19.43
CA THR A 89 20.56 8.91 19.76
C THR A 89 19.23 9.43 20.31
N PRO A 90 19.13 9.83 21.60
CA PRO A 90 17.86 10.22 22.22
C PRO A 90 17.15 11.38 21.51
N GLU A 91 17.91 12.35 21.01
CA GLU A 91 17.37 13.51 20.31
C GLU A 91 16.72 13.12 18.98
N ILE A 92 17.25 12.09 18.29
CA ILE A 92 16.62 11.55 17.09
C ILE A 92 15.31 10.85 17.45
N GLN A 93 15.29 10.08 18.55
CA GLN A 93 14.06 9.43 19.00
C GLN A 93 12.97 10.45 19.39
N LYS A 94 13.35 11.56 20.04
CA LYS A 94 12.43 12.67 20.33
C LYS A 94 11.88 13.30 19.06
N CYS A 95 12.74 13.54 18.05
CA CYS A 95 12.32 14.07 16.76
C CYS A 95 11.33 13.13 16.06
N ILE A 96 11.61 11.82 16.03
CA ILE A 96 10.73 10.81 15.42
C ILE A 96 9.38 10.80 16.12
N LYS A 97 9.35 10.74 17.45
CA LYS A 97 8.12 10.73 18.25
C LYS A 97 7.28 11.98 17.99
N TYR A 98 7.90 13.16 17.93
CA TYR A 98 7.21 14.40 17.60
C TYR A 98 6.56 14.34 16.22
N MET A 99 7.29 13.85 15.19
CA MET A 99 6.76 13.71 13.84
C MET A 99 5.62 12.68 13.78
N GLU A 100 5.71 11.59 14.54
CA GLU A 100 4.65 10.59 14.64
C GLU A 100 3.36 11.17 15.22
N THR A 101 3.45 11.99 16.27
CA THR A 101 2.31 12.70 16.84
C THR A 101 1.65 13.60 15.77
N LYS A 102 2.45 14.38 15.03
CA LYS A 102 1.93 15.26 13.98
C LYS A 102 1.27 14.49 12.82
N CYS A 103 1.73 13.29 12.51
CA CYS A 103 1.05 12.41 11.54
C CYS A 103 -0.32 11.94 12.05
N GLN A 104 -0.41 11.56 13.33
CA GLN A 104 -1.68 11.13 13.93
C GLN A 104 -2.71 12.27 14.03
N GLU A 105 -2.25 13.50 14.26
CA GLU A 105 -3.09 14.70 14.25
C GLU A 105 -3.45 15.15 12.82
N CYS A 106 -2.96 14.48 11.77
CA CYS A 106 -3.09 14.88 10.36
C CYS A 106 -2.62 16.31 10.09
N THR A 107 -1.67 16.80 10.88
CA THR A 107 -1.14 18.18 10.81
C THR A 107 0.24 18.27 10.18
N LEU A 108 0.71 17.17 9.56
CA LEU A 108 2.04 17.13 8.95
C LEU A 108 2.10 18.07 7.74
N LYS A 109 3.05 19.01 7.78
CA LYS A 109 3.30 19.99 6.72
C LYS A 109 4.74 19.89 6.22
N ARG A 110 5.01 20.42 5.02
CA ARG A 110 6.36 20.47 4.46
C ARG A 110 7.39 21.10 5.41
N ASP A 111 7.02 22.16 6.08
CA ASP A 111 7.91 22.86 7.00
C ASP A 111 8.39 21.95 8.13
N LEU A 112 7.53 21.07 8.63
CA LEU A 112 7.91 20.08 9.64
C LEU A 112 8.95 19.08 9.11
N ILE A 113 8.89 18.72 7.84
CA ILE A 113 9.92 17.88 7.21
C ILE A 113 11.25 18.62 7.14
N TYR A 114 11.26 19.89 6.74
CA TYR A 114 12.48 20.71 6.74
C TYR A 114 13.09 20.82 8.14
N TYR A 115 12.29 21.09 9.17
CA TYR A 115 12.73 21.08 10.55
C TYR A 115 13.34 19.75 10.97
N ALA A 116 12.72 18.63 10.59
CA ALA A 116 13.24 17.30 10.89
C ALA A 116 14.58 17.02 10.19
N VAL A 117 14.71 17.39 8.90
CA VAL A 117 15.98 17.30 8.17
C VAL A 117 17.05 18.11 8.89
N PHE A 118 16.76 19.39 9.20
CA PHE A 118 17.69 20.27 9.89
C PHE A 118 18.11 19.72 11.27
N ALA A 119 17.14 19.24 12.05
CA ALA A 119 17.42 18.62 13.36
C ALA A 119 18.33 17.39 13.22
N ILE A 120 18.05 16.48 12.28
CA ILE A 120 18.86 15.28 12.05
C ILE A 120 20.27 15.65 11.59
N VAL A 121 20.41 16.60 10.68
CA VAL A 121 21.70 17.09 10.18
C VAL A 121 22.54 17.66 11.35
N ARG A 122 21.93 18.51 12.19
CA ARG A 122 22.59 19.11 13.36
C ARG A 122 22.99 18.05 14.38
N ILE A 123 22.09 17.13 14.75
CA ILE A 123 22.37 16.06 15.72
C ILE A 123 23.50 15.15 15.22
N LYS A 124 23.53 14.82 13.92
CA LYS A 124 24.57 13.98 13.31
C LYS A 124 25.85 14.75 12.97
N LYS A 125 25.89 16.07 13.17
CA LYS A 125 27.03 16.96 12.86
C LYS A 125 27.48 16.84 11.40
N ILE A 126 26.53 16.86 10.46
CA ILE A 126 26.78 16.73 9.03
C ILE A 126 27.01 18.12 8.43
N ASN A 127 28.12 18.28 7.69
CA ASN A 127 28.40 19.53 6.99
C ASN A 127 27.54 19.62 5.71
N THR A 128 26.57 20.50 5.69
CA THR A 128 25.62 20.67 4.57
C THR A 128 26.25 21.30 3.33
N HIS A 129 27.35 22.08 3.48
CA HIS A 129 28.05 22.63 2.32
C HIS A 129 28.72 21.56 1.48
N ILE A 130 29.27 20.53 2.14
CA ILE A 130 29.90 19.38 1.48
C ILE A 130 28.84 18.37 1.02
N HIS A 131 27.76 18.23 1.78
CA HIS A 131 26.76 17.16 1.62
C HIS A 131 25.36 17.70 1.20
N LYS A 132 25.29 18.65 0.27
CA LYS A 132 24.03 19.21 -0.25
C LYS A 132 23.02 18.13 -0.66
N ARG A 133 23.46 17.18 -1.51
CA ARG A 133 22.62 16.10 -2.01
C ARG A 133 22.04 15.21 -0.91
N PHE A 134 22.72 15.12 0.24
CA PHE A 134 22.23 14.35 1.37
C PHE A 134 20.95 14.97 1.95
N THR A 135 20.88 16.29 2.12
CA THR A 135 19.71 16.97 2.69
C THR A 135 18.47 16.78 1.82
N ASP A 136 18.62 16.91 0.50
CA ASP A 136 17.52 16.74 -0.44
C ASP A 136 17.02 15.30 -0.43
N THR A 137 17.95 14.34 -0.51
CA THR A 137 17.59 12.91 -0.49
C THR A 137 16.96 12.48 0.85
N LEU A 138 17.48 12.98 1.98
CA LEU A 138 16.89 12.73 3.29
C LEU A 138 15.48 13.33 3.36
N GLY A 139 15.28 14.55 2.87
CA GLY A 139 13.99 15.22 2.81
C GLY A 139 12.96 14.43 2.01
N GLU A 140 13.34 13.91 0.83
CA GLU A 140 12.50 13.02 0.02
C GLU A 140 12.09 11.76 0.81
N CYS A 141 13.05 11.08 1.45
CA CYS A 141 12.76 9.89 2.25
C CYS A 141 11.84 10.18 3.44
N LEU A 142 12.07 11.28 4.17
CA LEU A 142 11.24 11.67 5.29
C LEU A 142 9.83 12.04 4.85
N THR A 143 9.69 12.73 3.72
CA THR A 143 8.38 13.03 3.12
C THR A 143 7.60 11.74 2.83
N GLN A 144 8.23 10.73 2.28
CA GLN A 144 7.59 9.43 2.02
C GLN A 144 7.24 8.69 3.30
N ILE A 145 8.16 8.63 4.29
CA ILE A 145 7.96 7.91 5.55
C ILE A 145 6.78 8.47 6.34
N TRP A 146 6.80 9.78 6.57
CA TRP A 146 5.78 10.41 7.40
C TRP A 146 4.51 10.71 6.62
N GLY A 147 4.60 10.96 5.31
CA GLY A 147 3.43 11.02 4.44
C GLY A 147 2.65 9.70 4.40
N TYR A 148 3.34 8.56 4.38
CA TYR A 148 2.69 7.25 4.49
C TYR A 148 1.94 7.10 5.83
N ARG A 149 2.54 7.53 6.95
CA ARG A 149 1.91 7.48 8.28
C ARG A 149 0.71 8.43 8.38
N GLN A 150 0.81 9.60 7.76
CA GLN A 150 -0.32 10.53 7.68
C GLN A 150 -1.46 9.91 6.86
N LEU A 151 -1.16 9.30 5.72
CA LEU A 151 -2.17 8.58 4.93
C LEU A 151 -2.84 7.47 5.76
N MET A 152 -2.08 6.70 6.54
CA MET A 152 -2.65 5.70 7.45
C MET A 152 -3.65 6.32 8.43
N ALA A 153 -3.33 7.48 9.00
CA ALA A 153 -4.21 8.18 9.94
C ALA A 153 -5.47 8.73 9.25
N GLU A 154 -5.33 9.33 8.06
CA GLU A 154 -6.44 9.85 7.27
C GLU A 154 -7.41 8.73 6.85
N ILE A 155 -6.89 7.62 6.36
CA ILE A 155 -7.69 6.44 5.99
C ILE A 155 -8.40 5.84 7.22
N GLU A 156 -7.74 5.83 8.39
CA GLU A 156 -8.37 5.36 9.63
C GLU A 156 -9.52 6.26 10.08
N ILE A 157 -9.43 7.57 9.88
CA ILE A 157 -10.52 8.50 10.18
C ILE A 157 -11.73 8.16 9.30
N ILE A 158 -11.54 8.04 7.98
CA ILE A 158 -12.65 7.72 7.05
C ILE A 158 -13.24 6.34 7.35
N ARG A 159 -12.41 5.35 7.71
CA ARG A 159 -12.87 4.02 8.07
C ARG A 159 -13.72 4.02 9.34
N LYS A 160 -13.39 4.84 10.33
CA LYS A 160 -14.14 4.95 11.59
C LYS A 160 -15.43 5.72 11.46
N GLU A 161 -15.54 6.56 10.44
CA GLU A 161 -16.77 7.28 10.16
C GLU A 161 -17.84 6.29 9.69
N MET A 162 -18.85 6.11 10.52
CA MET A 162 -19.95 5.20 10.21
C MET A 162 -20.87 5.82 9.17
N TYR A 163 -21.36 4.99 8.25
CA TYR A 163 -22.39 5.44 7.33
C TYR A 163 -23.65 5.85 8.10
N ASP A 164 -24.15 7.03 7.83
CA ASP A 164 -25.33 7.63 8.45
C ASP A 164 -26.34 8.01 7.36
N SER A 165 -27.48 7.34 7.33
CA SER A 165 -28.57 7.60 6.39
C SER A 165 -29.27 8.95 6.59
N THR A 166 -29.04 9.62 7.73
CA THR A 166 -29.56 10.97 7.98
C THR A 166 -28.62 12.04 7.45
N SER A 167 -27.39 11.70 7.07
CA SER A 167 -26.42 12.61 6.47
C SER A 167 -26.66 12.78 4.97
N PRO A 168 -27.05 13.97 4.49
CA PRO A 168 -27.25 14.23 3.05
C PRO A 168 -26.01 13.89 2.21
N SER A 169 -24.82 14.13 2.74
CA SER A 169 -23.55 13.84 2.06
C SER A 169 -23.34 12.34 1.85
N HIS A 170 -23.69 11.50 2.83
CA HIS A 170 -23.54 10.05 2.71
C HIS A 170 -24.57 9.46 1.74
N GLU A 171 -25.80 9.95 1.82
CA GLU A 171 -26.87 9.54 0.89
C GLU A 171 -26.54 9.95 -0.56
N GLU A 172 -26.05 11.17 -0.76
CA GLU A 172 -25.61 11.61 -2.09
C GLU A 172 -24.53 10.68 -2.67
N LYS A 173 -23.52 10.31 -1.87
CA LYS A 173 -22.48 9.37 -2.31
C LYS A 173 -23.06 8.02 -2.71
N LEU A 174 -24.02 7.50 -1.94
CA LEU A 174 -24.66 6.22 -2.24
C LEU A 174 -25.50 6.28 -3.54
N LEU A 175 -26.27 7.34 -3.74
CA LEU A 175 -27.05 7.55 -4.96
C LEU A 175 -26.14 7.73 -6.19
N ARG A 176 -25.03 8.41 -6.05
CA ARG A 176 -24.00 8.54 -7.10
C ARG A 176 -23.38 7.20 -7.45
N LEU A 177 -23.15 6.33 -6.47
CA LEU A 177 -22.67 4.96 -6.72
C LEU A 177 -23.64 4.19 -7.62
N TRP A 178 -24.95 4.25 -7.31
CA TRP A 178 -25.99 3.65 -8.16
C TRP A 178 -25.94 4.20 -9.59
N ALA A 179 -26.00 5.53 -9.72
CA ALA A 179 -26.00 6.19 -11.03
C ALA A 179 -24.76 5.85 -11.89
N ALA A 180 -23.59 5.71 -11.26
CA ALA A 180 -22.34 5.36 -11.96
C ALA A 180 -22.29 3.91 -12.42
N LEU A 181 -22.83 2.98 -11.63
CA LEU A 181 -22.83 1.55 -11.95
C LEU A 181 -23.99 1.14 -12.84
N MET A 182 -25.16 1.78 -12.70
CA MET A 182 -26.41 1.45 -13.39
C MET A 182 -26.92 2.65 -14.21
N PRO A 183 -26.13 3.12 -15.19
CA PRO A 183 -26.55 4.27 -16.00
C PRO A 183 -27.83 3.96 -16.78
N GLY A 184 -28.81 4.86 -16.68
CA GLY A 184 -30.11 4.69 -17.34
C GLY A 184 -31.14 3.89 -16.54
N THR A 185 -30.78 3.35 -15.38
CA THR A 185 -31.72 2.65 -14.49
C THR A 185 -32.05 3.54 -13.28
N ILE A 186 -33.30 3.99 -13.18
CA ILE A 186 -33.76 4.81 -12.07
C ILE A 186 -33.87 3.94 -10.82
N LEU A 187 -33.36 4.43 -9.70
CA LEU A 187 -33.58 3.82 -8.39
C LEU A 187 -35.00 4.18 -7.90
N GLU A 188 -35.81 3.18 -7.67
CA GLU A 188 -37.23 3.38 -7.34
C GLU A 188 -37.45 4.03 -5.96
N ALA A 189 -36.62 3.62 -4.99
CA ALA A 189 -36.67 4.15 -3.63
C ALA A 189 -35.31 4.03 -2.96
N ARG A 190 -35.10 4.75 -1.84
CA ARG A 190 -33.88 4.67 -1.03
C ARG A 190 -33.69 3.26 -0.44
N ILE A 191 -34.75 2.62 -0.01
CA ILE A 191 -34.79 1.23 0.49
C ILE A 191 -35.52 0.42 -0.58
N THR A 192 -34.78 -0.43 -1.29
CA THR A 192 -35.31 -1.22 -2.42
C THR A 192 -34.43 -2.44 -2.70
N LYS A 193 -35.06 -3.50 -3.21
CA LYS A 193 -34.35 -4.72 -3.67
C LYS A 193 -33.38 -4.46 -4.83
N GLN A 194 -33.50 -3.33 -5.52
CA GLN A 194 -32.58 -2.98 -6.59
C GLN A 194 -31.12 -2.94 -6.16
N TRP A 195 -30.82 -2.60 -4.90
CA TRP A 195 -29.46 -2.63 -4.38
C TRP A 195 -28.77 -3.99 -4.49
N GLN A 196 -29.55 -5.07 -4.48
CA GLN A 196 -29.04 -6.42 -4.64
C GLN A 196 -28.49 -6.66 -6.05
N ILE A 197 -28.94 -5.91 -7.07
CA ILE A 197 -28.44 -5.98 -8.44
C ILE A 197 -26.96 -5.61 -8.50
N ILE A 198 -26.53 -4.65 -7.70
CA ILE A 198 -25.11 -4.27 -7.59
C ILE A 198 -24.40 -4.95 -6.43
N GLY A 199 -25.02 -5.98 -5.83
CA GLY A 199 -24.37 -6.90 -4.91
C GLY A 199 -24.34 -6.46 -3.45
N PHE A 200 -25.28 -5.65 -2.97
CA PHE A 200 -25.55 -5.48 -1.55
C PHE A 200 -26.39 -6.65 -1.02
N GLN A 201 -26.33 -6.92 0.30
CA GLN A 201 -27.02 -8.08 0.89
C GLN A 201 -28.52 -7.88 1.09
N GLY A 202 -28.93 -6.65 1.34
CA GLY A 202 -30.31 -6.33 1.66
C GLY A 202 -30.89 -5.21 0.80
N ASP A 203 -32.04 -4.74 1.21
CA ASP A 203 -32.76 -3.63 0.56
C ASP A 203 -32.20 -2.26 1.03
N ASP A 204 -31.40 -2.24 2.10
CA ASP A 204 -30.71 -1.08 2.64
C ASP A 204 -29.20 -1.32 2.76
N PRO A 205 -28.36 -0.66 1.93
CA PRO A 205 -26.92 -0.80 1.96
C PRO A 205 -26.22 -0.36 3.26
N GLN A 206 -26.89 0.41 4.11
CA GLN A 206 -26.33 0.95 5.36
C GLN A 206 -25.68 -0.17 6.21
N THR A 207 -26.33 -1.32 6.28
CA THR A 207 -25.88 -2.42 7.13
C THR A 207 -24.58 -3.07 6.66
N ASP A 208 -24.27 -2.97 5.36
CA ASP A 208 -23.11 -3.60 4.76
C ASP A 208 -21.81 -2.81 5.01
N PHE A 209 -21.94 -1.52 5.33
CA PHE A 209 -20.78 -0.66 5.61
C PHE A 209 -20.24 -0.79 7.04
N ARG A 210 -20.85 -1.57 7.93
CA ARG A 210 -20.47 -1.68 9.36
C ARG A 210 -18.98 -2.00 9.59
N GLY A 211 -18.36 -2.82 8.74
CA GLY A 211 -16.96 -3.24 8.90
C GLY A 211 -15.96 -2.20 8.50
N MET A 212 -16.24 -1.44 7.42
CA MET A 212 -15.30 -0.50 6.82
C MET A 212 -15.79 0.95 6.82
N GLY A 213 -16.93 1.23 7.43
CA GLY A 213 -17.49 2.58 7.53
C GLY A 213 -17.65 3.25 6.16
N LEU A 214 -17.51 4.56 6.16
CA LEU A 214 -17.61 5.36 4.94
C LEU A 214 -16.53 5.02 3.90
N LEU A 215 -15.37 4.51 4.34
CA LEU A 215 -14.28 4.09 3.45
C LEU A 215 -14.75 3.00 2.45
N GLY A 216 -15.63 2.09 2.88
CA GLY A 216 -16.23 1.08 2.00
C GLY A 216 -17.01 1.69 0.85
N LEU A 217 -17.86 2.68 1.16
CA LEU A 217 -18.63 3.41 0.17
C LEU A 217 -17.74 4.26 -0.74
N GLU A 218 -16.80 5.01 -0.16
CA GLU A 218 -15.91 5.90 -0.94
C GLU A 218 -15.03 5.14 -1.92
N ASN A 219 -14.54 3.96 -1.55
CA ASN A 219 -13.76 3.12 -2.46
C ASN A 219 -14.61 2.59 -3.63
N LEU A 220 -15.83 2.10 -3.36
CA LEU A 220 -16.76 1.66 -4.42
C LEU A 220 -17.11 2.82 -5.35
N LEU A 221 -17.45 3.98 -4.79
CA LEU A 221 -17.78 5.19 -5.54
C LEU A 221 -16.60 5.66 -6.38
N PHE A 222 -15.41 5.72 -5.80
CA PHE A 222 -14.20 6.13 -6.53
C PHE A 222 -13.92 5.20 -7.71
N PHE A 223 -14.08 3.88 -7.55
CA PHE A 223 -13.91 2.94 -8.65
C PHE A 223 -14.96 3.18 -9.75
N ALA A 224 -16.23 3.33 -9.37
CA ALA A 224 -17.33 3.53 -10.32
C ALA A 224 -17.22 4.86 -11.09
N GLU A 225 -16.75 5.94 -10.47
CA GLU A 225 -16.65 7.27 -11.10
C GLU A 225 -15.33 7.48 -11.85
N GLN A 226 -14.19 7.06 -11.29
CA GLN A 226 -12.89 7.31 -11.92
C GLN A 226 -12.55 6.29 -13.01
N TYR A 227 -13.12 5.09 -12.92
CA TYR A 227 -12.89 3.99 -13.86
C TYR A 227 -14.21 3.32 -14.27
N PRO A 228 -15.18 4.08 -14.81
CA PRO A 228 -16.55 3.62 -15.01
C PRO A 228 -16.65 2.39 -15.92
N THR A 229 -15.83 2.32 -16.96
CA THR A 229 -15.83 1.16 -17.87
C THR A 229 -15.31 -0.08 -17.16
N ALA A 230 -14.23 0.02 -16.37
CA ALA A 230 -13.69 -1.10 -15.62
C ALA A 230 -14.64 -1.55 -14.50
N ALA A 231 -15.24 -0.61 -13.78
CA ALA A 231 -16.18 -0.91 -12.69
C ALA A 231 -17.43 -1.65 -13.20
N ARG A 232 -18.04 -1.17 -14.30
CA ARG A 232 -19.18 -1.84 -14.92
C ARG A 232 -18.81 -3.19 -15.53
N HIS A 233 -17.60 -3.33 -16.05
CA HIS A 233 -17.10 -4.61 -16.53
C HIS A 233 -16.98 -5.63 -15.39
N VAL A 234 -16.40 -5.23 -14.25
CA VAL A 234 -16.34 -6.08 -13.05
C VAL A 234 -17.74 -6.40 -12.52
N LEU A 235 -18.66 -5.41 -12.51
CA LEU A 235 -20.07 -5.64 -12.15
C LEU A 235 -20.74 -6.68 -13.07
N ALA A 236 -20.60 -6.54 -14.38
CA ALA A 236 -21.17 -7.50 -15.34
C ALA A 236 -20.62 -8.93 -15.13
N ARG A 237 -19.32 -9.06 -14.88
CA ARG A 237 -18.68 -10.35 -14.57
C ARG A 237 -19.15 -10.93 -13.23
N SER A 238 -19.36 -10.08 -12.23
CA SER A 238 -19.86 -10.51 -10.93
C SER A 238 -21.26 -11.13 -11.00
N GLN A 239 -22.03 -10.83 -12.04
CA GLN A 239 -23.36 -11.38 -12.30
C GLN A 239 -23.35 -12.70 -13.11
N HIS A 240 -22.17 -13.31 -13.31
CA HIS A 240 -22.08 -14.56 -14.07
C HIS A 240 -22.89 -15.69 -13.43
N PRO A 241 -23.72 -16.45 -14.19
CA PRO A 241 -24.70 -17.39 -13.63
C PRO A 241 -24.07 -18.56 -12.85
N HIS A 242 -22.84 -18.96 -13.15
CA HIS A 242 -22.20 -20.11 -12.49
C HIS A 242 -21.19 -19.72 -11.41
N TYR A 243 -20.43 -18.66 -11.59
CA TYR A 243 -19.38 -18.23 -10.65
C TYR A 243 -19.47 -16.74 -10.34
N GLY A 244 -20.69 -16.22 -10.35
CA GLY A 244 -20.96 -14.84 -9.92
C GLY A 244 -20.67 -14.60 -8.43
N TYR A 245 -20.55 -13.33 -8.07
CA TYR A 245 -20.36 -12.90 -6.68
C TYR A 245 -21.04 -11.56 -6.42
N SER A 246 -21.24 -11.23 -5.15
CA SER A 246 -21.85 -9.95 -4.73
C SER A 246 -20.85 -8.82 -4.87
N PHE A 247 -20.94 -8.02 -5.95
CA PHE A 247 -19.97 -6.96 -6.29
C PHE A 247 -19.70 -6.01 -5.13
N ALA A 248 -20.76 -5.43 -4.50
CA ALA A 248 -20.59 -4.47 -3.41
C ALA A 248 -19.93 -5.12 -2.19
N ILE A 249 -20.37 -6.31 -1.80
CA ILE A 249 -19.81 -7.03 -0.62
C ILE A 249 -18.36 -7.41 -0.86
N VAL A 250 -18.01 -7.91 -2.03
CA VAL A 250 -16.62 -8.22 -2.38
C VAL A 250 -15.79 -6.94 -2.41
N GLY A 251 -16.31 -5.84 -2.96
CA GLY A 251 -15.63 -4.54 -2.94
C GLY A 251 -15.33 -4.04 -1.53
N ILE A 252 -16.28 -4.20 -0.57
CA ILE A 252 -16.06 -3.88 0.84
C ILE A 252 -14.99 -4.79 1.46
N ASN A 253 -14.97 -6.09 1.12
CA ASN A 253 -13.91 -7.00 1.57
C ASN A 253 -12.53 -6.64 0.98
N ILE A 254 -12.46 -6.21 -0.27
CA ILE A 254 -11.21 -5.71 -0.89
C ILE A 254 -10.79 -4.39 -0.23
N THR A 255 -11.73 -3.53 0.20
CA THR A 255 -11.42 -2.35 1.02
C THR A 255 -10.72 -2.75 2.32
N HIS A 256 -11.22 -3.79 3.01
CA HIS A 256 -10.58 -4.33 4.21
C HIS A 256 -9.17 -4.85 3.92
N MET A 257 -8.97 -5.56 2.81
CA MET A 257 -7.63 -6.04 2.40
C MET A 257 -6.68 -4.87 2.13
N ALA A 258 -7.10 -3.87 1.35
CA ALA A 258 -6.30 -2.68 1.06
C ALA A 258 -5.90 -1.93 2.34
N TYR A 259 -6.86 -1.75 3.25
CA TYR A 259 -6.65 -1.15 4.58
C TYR A 259 -5.65 -1.98 5.41
N SER A 260 -5.81 -3.29 5.47
CA SER A 260 -4.91 -4.17 6.23
C SER A 260 -3.47 -4.12 5.69
N LEU A 261 -3.29 -4.13 4.36
CA LEU A 261 -1.98 -3.99 3.70
C LEU A 261 -1.35 -2.61 3.97
N LEU A 262 -2.16 -1.55 4.03
CA LEU A 262 -1.69 -0.22 4.42
C LEU A 262 -1.24 -0.21 5.88
N GLN A 263 -2.05 -0.71 6.81
CA GLN A 263 -1.78 -0.66 8.25
C GLN A 263 -0.63 -1.58 8.67
N SER A 264 -0.50 -2.77 8.07
CA SER A 264 0.63 -3.68 8.33
C SER A 264 1.97 -3.13 7.81
N GLY A 265 1.92 -2.23 6.84
CA GLY A 265 3.10 -1.70 6.15
C GLY A 265 3.55 -2.56 4.96
N ASP A 266 2.84 -3.61 4.60
CA ASP A 266 3.14 -4.44 3.43
C ASP A 266 3.07 -3.61 2.12
N ALA A 267 2.18 -2.60 2.08
CA ALA A 267 2.02 -1.71 0.92
C ALA A 267 3.05 -0.56 0.85
N LYS A 268 3.99 -0.43 1.79
CA LYS A 268 4.96 0.69 1.81
C LYS A 268 5.72 0.87 0.51
N ILE A 269 6.21 -0.22 -0.06
CA ILE A 269 6.98 -0.19 -1.32
C ILE A 269 6.16 0.44 -2.44
N HIS A 270 4.90 0.03 -2.58
CA HIS A 270 3.99 0.63 -3.56
C HIS A 270 3.85 2.14 -3.36
N PHE A 271 3.50 2.59 -2.15
CA PHE A 271 3.26 4.01 -1.87
C PHE A 271 4.55 4.85 -1.97
N TYR A 272 5.71 4.30 -1.60
CA TYR A 272 7.00 4.98 -1.78
C TYR A 272 7.41 5.10 -3.25
N ASN A 273 6.99 4.18 -4.10
CA ASN A 273 7.22 4.26 -5.54
C ASN A 273 6.15 5.09 -6.27
N ALA A 274 4.94 5.19 -5.72
CA ALA A 274 3.82 5.91 -6.35
C ALA A 274 4.03 7.42 -6.35
N SER A 275 4.63 7.98 -5.30
CA SER A 275 4.79 9.43 -5.17
C SER A 275 6.09 9.82 -4.52
N LYS A 276 6.74 10.85 -5.09
CA LYS A 276 7.85 11.57 -4.45
C LYS A 276 7.37 12.62 -3.43
N ARG A 277 6.08 12.88 -3.38
CA ARG A 277 5.41 13.81 -2.49
C ARG A 277 4.65 13.05 -1.40
N PHE A 278 3.92 13.77 -0.55
CA PHE A 278 2.99 13.14 0.38
C PHE A 278 1.96 12.32 -0.42
N PRO A 279 1.77 11.03 -0.12
CA PRO A 279 0.70 10.25 -0.71
C PRO A 279 -0.64 10.81 -0.21
N GLU A 280 -1.58 10.99 -1.12
CA GLU A 280 -2.93 11.48 -0.85
C GLU A 280 -3.90 10.29 -0.72
N VAL A 281 -5.06 10.51 -0.11
CA VAL A 281 -6.16 9.52 -0.02
C VAL A 281 -6.52 8.96 -1.41
N ARG A 282 -6.43 9.81 -2.46
CA ARG A 282 -6.61 9.36 -3.86
C ARG A 282 -5.69 8.20 -4.24
N ALA A 283 -4.44 8.19 -3.77
CA ALA A 283 -3.51 7.10 -4.05
C ALA A 283 -3.95 5.77 -3.39
N PHE A 284 -4.59 5.84 -2.22
CA PHE A 284 -5.19 4.67 -1.58
C PHE A 284 -6.39 4.15 -2.36
N HIS A 285 -7.29 5.03 -2.82
CA HIS A 285 -8.41 4.62 -3.68
C HIS A 285 -7.93 3.98 -4.98
N GLN A 286 -6.85 4.50 -5.60
CA GLN A 286 -6.25 3.88 -6.79
C GLN A 286 -5.67 2.50 -6.48
N PHE A 287 -5.00 2.34 -5.33
CA PHE A 287 -4.51 1.04 -4.88
C PHE A 287 -5.67 0.04 -4.70
N TYR A 288 -6.77 0.46 -4.09
CA TYR A 288 -7.99 -0.34 -3.98
C TYR A 288 -8.54 -0.74 -5.36
N CYS A 289 -8.66 0.20 -6.31
CA CYS A 289 -9.18 -0.09 -7.64
C CYS A 289 -8.35 -1.16 -8.36
N TYR A 290 -7.02 -1.08 -8.25
CA TYR A 290 -6.13 -2.10 -8.77
C TYR A 290 -6.40 -3.46 -8.12
N LEU A 291 -6.54 -3.50 -6.79
CA LEU A 291 -6.80 -4.74 -6.08
C LEU A 291 -8.15 -5.35 -6.48
N PHE A 292 -9.20 -4.55 -6.59
CA PHE A 292 -10.52 -5.07 -6.94
C PHE A 292 -10.55 -5.64 -8.35
N PHE A 293 -10.03 -4.92 -9.31
CA PHE A 293 -9.95 -5.41 -10.69
C PHE A 293 -9.09 -6.69 -10.80
N SER A 294 -7.93 -6.72 -10.17
CA SER A 294 -7.06 -7.90 -10.20
C SER A 294 -7.65 -9.09 -9.43
N PHE A 295 -8.46 -8.84 -8.40
CA PHE A 295 -9.21 -9.90 -7.72
C PHE A 295 -10.26 -10.50 -8.65
N ASP A 296 -11.02 -9.69 -9.38
CA ASP A 296 -12.00 -10.15 -10.36
C ASP A 296 -11.35 -11.03 -11.44
N GLU A 297 -10.18 -10.62 -11.94
CA GLU A 297 -9.42 -11.44 -12.90
C GLU A 297 -9.01 -12.80 -12.31
N LEU A 298 -8.52 -12.82 -11.07
CA LEU A 298 -8.18 -14.07 -10.39
C LEU A 298 -9.41 -14.93 -10.14
N TRP A 299 -10.52 -14.34 -9.68
CA TRP A 299 -11.78 -15.04 -9.45
C TRP A 299 -12.25 -15.74 -10.70
N ARG A 300 -12.28 -15.05 -11.83
CA ARG A 300 -12.63 -15.62 -13.15
C ARG A 300 -11.70 -16.77 -13.55
N HIS A 301 -10.39 -16.62 -13.29
CA HIS A 301 -9.41 -17.66 -13.63
C HIS A 301 -9.59 -18.91 -12.76
N GLU A 302 -9.88 -18.74 -11.48
CA GLU A 302 -10.09 -19.84 -10.51
C GLU A 302 -11.41 -20.58 -10.73
N LYS A 303 -12.41 -19.94 -11.36
CA LYS A 303 -13.76 -20.48 -11.64
C LYS A 303 -14.33 -21.23 -10.41
N PRO A 304 -14.48 -20.55 -9.27
CA PRO A 304 -15.00 -21.19 -8.06
C PRO A 304 -16.42 -21.72 -8.30
N ARG A 305 -16.79 -22.79 -7.61
CA ARG A 305 -18.11 -23.42 -7.76
C ARG A 305 -19.24 -22.52 -7.27
N ASP A 306 -18.96 -21.81 -6.18
CA ASP A 306 -19.92 -20.90 -5.53
C ASP A 306 -19.20 -19.88 -4.65
N MET A 307 -19.99 -19.01 -4.01
CA MET A 307 -19.49 -17.98 -3.10
C MET A 307 -18.85 -18.52 -1.81
N MET A 308 -19.06 -19.79 -1.46
CA MET A 308 -18.43 -20.39 -0.26
C MET A 308 -16.91 -20.51 -0.42
N GLU A 309 -16.42 -20.53 -1.67
CA GLU A 309 -14.98 -20.52 -1.97
C GLU A 309 -14.34 -19.12 -1.88
N PHE A 310 -15.11 -18.08 -1.58
CA PHE A 310 -14.61 -16.71 -1.50
C PHE A 310 -13.38 -16.57 -0.60
N SER A 311 -13.44 -17.12 0.61
CA SER A 311 -12.31 -17.04 1.55
C SER A 311 -11.04 -17.66 0.99
N ARG A 312 -11.14 -18.82 0.32
CA ARG A 312 -10.01 -19.50 -0.31
C ARG A 312 -9.36 -18.64 -1.41
N VAL A 313 -10.17 -18.09 -2.31
CA VAL A 313 -9.66 -17.27 -3.42
C VAL A 313 -9.10 -15.94 -2.91
N ARG A 314 -9.77 -15.30 -1.93
CA ARG A 314 -9.30 -14.08 -1.28
C ARG A 314 -7.94 -14.28 -0.63
N ASP A 315 -7.74 -15.35 0.14
CA ASP A 315 -6.48 -15.62 0.85
C ASP A 315 -5.34 -15.93 -0.14
N LYS A 316 -5.66 -16.65 -1.23
CA LYS A 316 -4.73 -16.85 -2.34
C LYS A 316 -4.34 -15.52 -2.99
N PHE A 317 -5.31 -14.65 -3.25
CA PHE A 317 -5.08 -13.33 -3.81
C PHE A 317 -4.21 -12.47 -2.90
N GLU A 318 -4.53 -12.39 -1.61
CA GLU A 318 -3.75 -11.64 -0.63
C GLU A 318 -2.28 -12.10 -0.59
N THR A 319 -2.05 -13.40 -0.62
CA THR A 319 -0.71 -13.99 -0.68
C THR A 319 0.05 -13.55 -1.94
N GLN A 320 -0.61 -13.56 -3.11
CA GLN A 320 -0.02 -13.10 -4.36
C GLN A 320 0.28 -11.60 -4.34
N VAL A 321 -0.62 -10.78 -3.79
CA VAL A 321 -0.42 -9.33 -3.64
C VAL A 321 0.77 -9.05 -2.72
N LYS A 322 0.84 -9.69 -1.56
CA LYS A 322 1.97 -9.57 -0.63
C LYS A 322 3.28 -9.98 -1.28
N TYR A 323 3.28 -11.05 -2.06
CA TYR A 323 4.46 -11.45 -2.82
C TYR A 323 4.90 -10.39 -3.84
N LYS A 324 3.97 -9.86 -4.63
CA LYS A 324 4.26 -8.78 -5.60
C LYS A 324 4.77 -7.51 -4.91
N LEU A 325 4.22 -7.16 -3.72
CA LEU A 325 4.62 -5.98 -2.95
C LEU A 325 6.04 -6.07 -2.35
N LYS A 326 6.63 -7.26 -2.27
CA LYS A 326 8.04 -7.43 -1.86
C LYS A 326 9.03 -6.96 -2.93
N ASN A 327 8.60 -6.86 -4.19
CA ASN A 327 9.46 -6.34 -5.24
C ASN A 327 9.79 -4.87 -4.98
N PRO A 328 11.09 -4.49 -4.91
CA PRO A 328 11.51 -3.10 -4.67
C PRO A 328 10.95 -2.06 -5.64
N THR A 329 10.58 -2.49 -6.83
CA THR A 329 10.01 -1.63 -7.88
C THR A 329 8.48 -1.73 -7.97
N ALA A 330 7.83 -2.42 -7.02
CA ALA A 330 6.39 -2.62 -7.05
C ALA A 330 5.65 -1.27 -7.09
N PHE A 331 4.85 -1.11 -8.12
CA PHE A 331 3.95 0.01 -8.31
C PHE A 331 2.72 -0.47 -9.08
N PHE A 332 1.57 -0.52 -8.43
CA PHE A 332 0.32 -1.00 -8.98
C PHE A 332 -0.40 0.16 -9.67
N LYS A 333 -0.44 0.11 -10.99
CA LYS A 333 -1.07 1.15 -11.84
C LYS A 333 -2.46 0.69 -12.28
N CYS A 334 -3.41 1.62 -12.26
CA CYS A 334 -4.77 1.39 -12.76
C CYS A 334 -4.85 1.50 -14.29
N ASN A 335 -4.09 0.68 -14.99
CA ASN A 335 -4.16 0.54 -16.44
C ASN A 335 -4.98 -0.73 -16.74
N PHE A 336 -6.30 -0.59 -16.73
CA PHE A 336 -7.20 -1.72 -16.94
C PHE A 336 -7.32 -2.06 -18.41
N VAL A 337 -6.95 -3.29 -18.77
CA VAL A 337 -7.19 -3.86 -20.10
C VAL A 337 -8.46 -4.68 -20.01
N LEU A 338 -9.47 -4.27 -20.77
CA LEU A 338 -10.76 -4.95 -20.80
C LEU A 338 -10.74 -6.01 -21.91
N GLU A 339 -10.92 -7.27 -21.53
CA GLU A 339 -11.20 -8.33 -22.48
C GLU A 339 -12.71 -8.32 -22.77
N ASN A 340 -13.09 -8.58 -24.01
CA ASN A 340 -14.50 -8.71 -24.36
C ASN A 340 -15.16 -9.83 -23.53
N VAL A 341 -16.29 -9.49 -22.90
CA VAL A 341 -17.09 -10.39 -22.06
C VAL A 341 -17.86 -11.35 -22.95
#